data_bd7c91cf94b0630a978c8d6810e46a79
#
_entry.id   bd7c91cf94b0630a978c8d6810e46a79
#
_cell.length_a   1.000
_cell.length_b   1.000
_cell.length_c   1.000
_cell.angle_alpha   90.00
_cell.angle_beta   90.00
_cell.angle_gamma   90.00
#
_symmetry.space_group_name_H-M   'P 1'
#
loop_
_entity.id
_entity.type
_entity.pdbx_description
1 polymer ?
#
loop_
_entity_poly.entity_id
_entity_poly.type
_entity_poly.pdbx_seq_one_letter_code
_entity_poly.pdbx_strand_id
1 'polypeptide(L)'
;MVVIRLSRTGAKKRPFYHICVTDRRKKRDGNHIEKLGFFNPIAKKGEEKIKLDVERFDYWTSVGAIPSDTVITLYKRSKLSEESVEKIEEKKLAQKQRRKERDVLKKQEEAEKAAAEAPVCLLYTSPSPRDTNE
;
A
#
# COMPACT_ATOMS: atom_id res chain seq x y z
N MET A 1 -1.30 -25.85 -16.10
CA MET A 1 -2.20 -24.71 -15.89
C MET A 1 -1.38 -23.43 -16.01
N VAL A 2 -1.72 -22.59 -16.97
CA VAL A 2 -0.98 -21.35 -17.27
C VAL A 2 -1.56 -20.20 -16.47
N VAL A 3 -0.71 -19.40 -15.86
CA VAL A 3 -1.09 -18.23 -15.07
C VAL A 3 -0.31 -17.00 -15.50
N ILE A 4 -0.93 -15.83 -15.38
CA ILE A 4 -0.28 -14.54 -15.58
C ILE A 4 -0.01 -13.93 -14.23
N ARG A 5 1.24 -13.73 -13.89
CA ARG A 5 1.65 -13.24 -12.56
C ARG A 5 2.85 -12.31 -12.63
N LEU A 6 3.11 -11.64 -11.51
CA LEU A 6 4.27 -10.79 -11.34
C LEU A 6 5.49 -11.63 -10.92
N SER A 7 6.60 -11.43 -11.61
CA SER A 7 7.92 -11.89 -11.21
C SER A 7 8.71 -10.72 -10.66
N ARG A 8 9.33 -10.88 -9.50
CA ARG A 8 10.09 -9.81 -8.87
C ARG A 8 11.53 -9.83 -9.37
N THR A 9 11.98 -8.67 -9.80
CA THR A 9 13.37 -8.38 -10.14
C THR A 9 13.81 -7.09 -9.44
N GLY A 10 15.01 -6.64 -9.65
CA GLY A 10 15.54 -5.45 -9.02
C GLY A 10 16.31 -5.71 -7.74
N ALA A 11 16.90 -4.65 -7.18
CA ALA A 11 17.76 -4.69 -6.00
C ALA A 11 16.96 -4.70 -4.69
N LYS A 12 17.67 -4.95 -3.57
CA LYS A 12 17.14 -4.82 -2.23
C LYS A 12 16.57 -3.40 -2.02
N LYS A 13 15.35 -3.28 -1.53
CA LYS A 13 14.59 -2.02 -1.35
C LYS A 13 14.19 -1.28 -2.64
N ARG A 14 14.52 -1.81 -3.83
CA ARG A 14 14.07 -1.28 -5.13
C ARG A 14 13.37 -2.38 -5.94
N PRO A 15 12.13 -2.72 -5.60
CA PRO A 15 11.40 -3.76 -6.33
C PRO A 15 11.06 -3.29 -7.74
N PHE A 16 11.22 -4.19 -8.69
CA PHE A 16 10.77 -4.05 -10.06
C PHE A 16 10.06 -5.35 -10.44
N TYR A 17 8.94 -5.27 -11.10
CA TYR A 17 8.13 -6.44 -11.43
C TYR A 17 7.98 -6.60 -12.92
N HIS A 18 8.16 -7.83 -13.39
CA HIS A 18 7.77 -8.22 -14.74
C HIS A 18 6.43 -8.94 -14.71
N ILE A 19 5.56 -8.62 -15.67
CA ILE A 19 4.31 -9.32 -15.88
C ILE A 19 4.60 -10.46 -16.86
N CYS A 20 4.49 -11.69 -16.38
CA CYS A 20 4.91 -12.87 -17.13
C CYS A 20 3.82 -13.93 -17.16
N VAL A 21 3.77 -14.64 -18.26
CA VAL A 21 2.97 -15.86 -18.45
C VAL A 21 3.83 -17.05 -18.07
N THR A 22 3.37 -17.88 -17.15
CA THR A 22 4.15 -19.03 -16.67
C THR A 22 3.23 -20.16 -16.22
N ASP A 23 3.79 -21.35 -16.03
CA ASP A 23 3.09 -22.46 -15.39
C ASP A 23 2.97 -22.20 -13.87
N ARG A 24 1.81 -22.50 -13.30
CA ARG A 24 1.52 -22.37 -11.87
C ARG A 24 2.52 -23.11 -10.98
N ARG A 25 3.05 -24.23 -11.44
CA ARG A 25 3.99 -25.08 -10.69
C ARG A 25 5.38 -24.48 -10.59
N LYS A 26 5.76 -23.56 -11.50
CA LYS A 26 7.09 -22.95 -11.50
C LYS A 26 7.24 -21.92 -10.37
N LYS A 27 8.47 -21.73 -9.92
CA LYS A 27 8.82 -20.70 -8.94
C LYS A 27 8.47 -19.30 -9.48
N ARG A 28 8.17 -18.34 -8.58
CA ARG A 28 7.78 -16.98 -8.94
C ARG A 28 8.77 -16.31 -9.90
N ASP A 29 10.05 -16.39 -9.62
CA ASP A 29 11.14 -15.76 -10.39
C ASP A 29 11.85 -16.73 -11.34
N GLY A 30 11.24 -17.90 -11.59
CA GLY A 30 11.75 -18.91 -12.51
C GLY A 30 11.44 -18.59 -13.98
N ASN A 31 11.76 -19.59 -14.83
CA ASN A 31 11.51 -19.47 -16.26
C ASN A 31 10.03 -19.23 -16.56
N HIS A 32 9.77 -18.29 -17.44
CA HIS A 32 8.44 -17.92 -17.92
C HIS A 32 8.32 -18.25 -19.40
N ILE A 33 7.09 -18.37 -19.88
CA ILE A 33 6.78 -18.65 -21.28
C ILE A 33 6.94 -17.38 -22.10
N GLU A 34 6.34 -16.28 -21.62
CA GLU A 34 6.37 -14.99 -22.28
C GLU A 34 6.32 -13.85 -21.24
N LYS A 35 6.97 -12.74 -21.57
CA LYS A 35 6.92 -11.52 -20.80
C LYS A 35 5.97 -10.53 -21.47
N LEU A 36 4.89 -10.15 -20.79
CA LEU A 36 3.87 -9.24 -21.31
C LEU A 36 4.17 -7.76 -21.02
N GLY A 37 5.00 -7.49 -20.03
CA GLY A 37 5.29 -6.11 -19.65
C GLY A 37 6.02 -6.01 -18.31
N PHE A 38 5.98 -4.80 -17.74
CA PHE A 38 6.59 -4.53 -16.44
C PHE A 38 5.74 -3.57 -15.61
N PHE A 39 5.99 -3.61 -14.31
CA PHE A 39 5.45 -2.68 -13.33
C PHE A 39 6.56 -2.16 -12.43
N ASN A 40 6.74 -0.85 -12.40
CA ASN A 40 7.70 -0.16 -11.54
C ASN A 40 6.96 0.65 -10.47
N PRO A 41 6.90 0.17 -9.20
CA PRO A 41 6.21 0.89 -8.13
C PRO A 41 6.93 2.16 -7.68
N ILE A 42 8.23 2.31 -7.97
CA ILE A 42 9.09 3.41 -7.52
C ILE A 42 9.34 4.43 -8.64
N ALA A 43 8.65 4.30 -9.77
CA ALA A 43 8.82 5.22 -10.90
C ALA A 43 8.63 6.68 -10.46
N LYS A 44 9.55 7.54 -10.87
CA LYS A 44 9.47 8.99 -10.67
C LYS A 44 8.46 9.62 -11.63
N LYS A 45 8.10 10.90 -11.38
CA LYS A 45 7.30 11.66 -12.35
C LYS A 45 8.04 11.71 -13.70
N GLY A 46 7.33 11.28 -14.75
CA GLY A 46 7.89 11.19 -16.10
C GLY A 46 8.42 9.82 -16.53
N GLU A 47 8.50 8.85 -15.61
CA GLU A 47 8.83 7.47 -15.96
C GLU A 47 7.55 6.62 -16.08
N GLU A 48 7.55 5.69 -17.02
CA GLU A 48 6.44 4.74 -17.17
C GLU A 48 6.35 3.82 -15.94
N LYS A 49 5.26 3.92 -15.21
CA LYS A 49 4.98 3.04 -14.05
C LYS A 49 4.53 1.65 -14.48
N ILE A 50 3.75 1.58 -15.55
CA ILE A 50 3.14 0.34 -16.05
C ILE A 50 3.27 0.32 -17.56
N LYS A 51 3.86 -0.73 -18.07
CA LYS A 51 3.82 -1.06 -19.49
C LYS A 51 3.31 -2.47 -19.65
N LEU A 52 2.20 -2.63 -20.34
CA LEU A 52 1.55 -3.91 -20.57
C LEU A 52 1.12 -4.00 -22.02
N ASP A 53 1.50 -5.07 -22.68
CA ASP A 53 0.99 -5.43 -23.99
C ASP A 53 -0.42 -6.03 -23.86
N VAL A 54 -1.41 -5.19 -24.17
CA VAL A 54 -2.83 -5.51 -24.00
C VAL A 54 -3.25 -6.63 -24.94
N GLU A 55 -2.76 -6.63 -26.19
CA GLU A 55 -3.10 -7.61 -27.21
C GLU A 55 -2.65 -9.02 -26.79
N ARG A 56 -1.42 -9.12 -26.32
CA ARG A 56 -0.88 -10.39 -25.84
C ARG A 56 -1.54 -10.87 -24.55
N PHE A 57 -1.89 -9.94 -23.67
CA PHE A 57 -2.64 -10.26 -22.45
C PHE A 57 -4.03 -10.83 -22.78
N ASP A 58 -4.76 -10.20 -23.68
CA ASP A 58 -6.09 -10.65 -24.10
C ASP A 58 -6.02 -12.00 -24.83
N TYR A 59 -4.98 -12.21 -25.66
CA TYR A 59 -4.71 -13.51 -26.28
C TYR A 59 -4.54 -14.63 -25.25
N TRP A 60 -3.66 -14.45 -24.27
CA TRP A 60 -3.41 -15.47 -23.24
C TRP A 60 -4.64 -15.73 -22.37
N THR A 61 -5.40 -14.69 -22.08
CA THR A 61 -6.67 -14.84 -21.34
C THR A 61 -7.70 -15.64 -22.14
N SER A 62 -7.78 -15.43 -23.46
CA SER A 62 -8.68 -16.18 -24.33
C SER A 62 -8.27 -17.66 -24.46
N VAL A 63 -7.00 -17.96 -24.43
CA VAL A 63 -6.45 -19.33 -24.43
C VAL A 63 -6.66 -20.05 -23.08
N GLY A 64 -7.06 -19.33 -22.04
CA GLY A 64 -7.37 -19.91 -20.73
C GLY A 64 -6.30 -19.67 -19.65
N ALA A 65 -5.38 -18.75 -19.84
CA ALA A 65 -4.47 -18.34 -18.78
C ALA A 65 -5.21 -17.53 -17.69
N ILE A 66 -4.95 -17.84 -16.45
CA ILE A 66 -5.60 -17.19 -15.30
C ILE A 66 -4.72 -16.05 -14.80
N PRO A 67 -5.16 -14.78 -14.96
CA PRO A 67 -4.43 -13.65 -14.39
C PRO A 67 -4.61 -13.56 -12.87
N SER A 68 -3.58 -13.17 -12.15
CA SER A 68 -3.68 -12.86 -10.74
C SER A 68 -4.41 -11.53 -10.50
N ASP A 69 -5.02 -11.36 -9.32
CA ASP A 69 -5.79 -10.14 -8.97
C ASP A 69 -4.98 -8.85 -9.13
N THR A 70 -3.70 -8.92 -8.79
CA THR A 70 -2.76 -7.80 -8.96
C THR A 70 -2.59 -7.43 -10.44
N VAL A 71 -2.45 -8.43 -11.31
CA VAL A 71 -2.31 -8.22 -12.76
C VAL A 71 -3.59 -7.65 -13.36
N ILE A 72 -4.76 -8.11 -12.92
CA ILE A 72 -6.06 -7.55 -13.33
C ILE A 72 -6.15 -6.06 -12.97
N THR A 73 -5.70 -5.70 -11.78
CA THR A 73 -5.68 -4.31 -11.34
C THR A 73 -4.73 -3.45 -12.19
N LEU A 74 -3.56 -3.97 -12.53
CA LEU A 74 -2.59 -3.30 -13.39
C LEU A 74 -3.12 -3.14 -14.83
N TYR A 75 -3.78 -4.17 -15.35
CA TYR A 75 -4.42 -4.14 -16.66
C TYR A 75 -5.52 -3.07 -16.74
N LYS A 76 -6.38 -2.98 -15.72
CA LYS A 76 -7.37 -1.91 -15.64
C LYS A 76 -6.73 -0.52 -15.61
N ARG A 77 -5.62 -0.37 -14.87
CA ARG A 77 -4.88 0.90 -14.81
C ARG A 77 -4.20 1.25 -16.12
N SER A 78 -3.68 0.29 -16.86
CA SER A 78 -3.05 0.55 -18.16
C SER A 78 -4.04 1.02 -19.23
N LYS A 79 -5.32 0.64 -19.10
CA LYS A 79 -6.43 1.10 -19.98
C LYS A 79 -7.00 2.47 -19.58
N LEU A 80 -6.75 2.94 -18.36
CA LEU A 80 -7.20 4.24 -17.91
C LEU A 80 -6.26 5.34 -18.45
N SER A 81 -6.83 6.44 -18.93
CA SER A 81 -6.04 7.62 -19.31
C SER A 81 -5.26 8.16 -18.10
N GLU A 82 -4.12 8.79 -18.34
CA GLU A 82 -3.26 9.34 -17.28
C GLU A 82 -4.02 10.26 -16.33
N GLU A 83 -4.90 11.12 -16.85
CA GLU A 83 -5.77 12.01 -16.05
C GLU A 83 -6.70 11.29 -15.09
N SER A 84 -7.24 10.12 -15.49
CA SER A 84 -8.11 9.34 -14.61
C SER A 84 -7.32 8.61 -13.53
N VAL A 85 -6.08 8.23 -13.80
CA VAL A 85 -5.16 7.65 -12.80
C VAL A 85 -4.79 8.69 -11.75
N GLU A 86 -4.46 9.92 -12.15
CA GLU A 86 -4.16 11.01 -11.22
C GLU A 86 -5.34 11.32 -10.30
N LYS A 87 -6.54 11.43 -10.84
CA LYS A 87 -7.77 11.64 -10.05
C LYS A 87 -8.03 10.52 -9.03
N ILE A 88 -7.70 9.27 -9.37
CA ILE A 88 -7.83 8.12 -8.45
C ILE A 88 -6.77 8.20 -7.36
N GLU A 89 -5.54 8.58 -7.70
CA GLU A 89 -4.44 8.73 -6.73
C GLU A 89 -4.71 9.88 -5.76
N GLU A 90 -5.19 11.02 -6.23
CA GLU A 90 -5.62 12.15 -5.39
C GLU A 90 -6.73 11.76 -4.41
N LYS A 91 -7.77 11.06 -4.89
CA LYS A 91 -8.84 10.57 -4.02
C LYS A 91 -8.33 9.63 -2.94
N LYS A 92 -7.40 8.73 -3.28
CA LYS A 92 -6.78 7.82 -2.30
C LYS A 92 -5.93 8.57 -1.27
N LEU A 93 -5.19 9.58 -1.71
CA LEU A 93 -4.39 10.41 -0.84
C LEU A 93 -5.26 11.20 0.14
N ALA A 94 -6.33 11.85 -0.36
CA ALA A 94 -7.30 12.56 0.44
C ALA A 94 -8.00 11.64 1.46
N GLN A 95 -8.38 10.43 1.05
CA GLN A 95 -8.96 9.44 1.95
C GLN A 95 -8.00 9.00 3.05
N LYS A 96 -6.72 8.82 2.71
CA LYS A 96 -5.67 8.47 3.68
C LYS A 96 -5.43 9.60 4.69
N GLN A 97 -5.48 10.86 4.25
CA GLN A 97 -5.37 12.03 5.13
C GLN A 97 -6.56 12.11 6.09
N ARG A 98 -7.80 12.01 5.58
CA ARG A 98 -9.02 12.00 6.42
C ARG A 98 -9.03 10.86 7.44
N ARG A 99 -8.44 9.72 7.11
CA ARG A 99 -8.29 8.60 8.06
C ARG A 99 -7.30 8.94 9.17
N LYS A 100 -6.16 9.52 8.82
CA LYS A 100 -5.17 9.96 9.80
C LYS A 100 -5.72 11.04 10.74
N GLU A 101 -6.44 12.02 10.20
CA GLU A 101 -7.08 13.08 10.99
C GLU A 101 -8.10 12.51 11.98
N ARG A 102 -8.93 11.56 11.55
CA ARG A 102 -9.86 10.87 12.43
C ARG A 102 -9.17 10.07 13.53
N ASP A 103 -8.07 9.41 13.20
CA ASP A 103 -7.30 8.64 14.18
C ASP A 103 -6.62 9.56 15.21
N VAL A 104 -6.17 10.75 14.79
CA VAL A 104 -5.61 11.77 15.69
C VAL A 104 -6.71 12.35 16.59
N LEU A 105 -7.87 12.71 16.05
CA LEU A 105 -9.01 13.20 16.83
C LEU A 105 -9.46 12.19 17.88
N LYS A 106 -9.58 10.92 17.51
CA LYS A 106 -9.93 9.85 18.46
C LYS A 106 -8.92 9.74 19.60
N LYS A 107 -7.63 9.81 19.28
CA LYS A 107 -6.58 9.79 20.32
C LYS A 107 -6.63 11.00 21.25
N GLN A 108 -7.00 12.18 20.71
CA GLN A 108 -7.18 13.39 21.53
C GLN A 108 -8.39 13.26 22.45
N GLU A 109 -9.53 12.77 21.94
CA GLU A 109 -10.72 12.52 22.75
C GLU A 109 -10.50 11.47 23.84
N GLU A 110 -9.75 10.39 23.52
CA GLU A 110 -9.37 9.36 24.49
C GLU A 110 -8.43 9.92 25.56
N ALA A 111 -7.47 10.77 25.18
CA ALA A 111 -6.56 11.42 26.11
C ALA A 111 -7.28 12.44 27.01
N GLU A 112 -8.23 13.18 26.47
CA GLU A 112 -9.05 14.14 27.23
C GLU A 112 -9.98 13.42 28.22
N LYS A 113 -10.59 12.33 27.81
CA LYS A 113 -11.37 11.46 28.71
C LYS A 113 -10.52 10.85 29.80
N ALA A 114 -9.32 10.36 29.49
CA ALA A 114 -8.40 9.83 30.46
C ALA A 114 -7.90 10.91 31.44
N ALA A 115 -7.72 12.15 30.98
CA ALA A 115 -7.35 13.27 31.83
C ALA A 115 -8.52 13.73 32.74
N ALA A 116 -9.76 13.63 32.25
CA ALA A 116 -10.95 13.94 33.05
C ALA A 116 -11.28 12.86 34.09
N GLU A 117 -10.85 11.63 33.87
CA GLU A 117 -11.08 10.47 34.74
C GLU A 117 -9.91 10.22 35.71
N ALA A 118 -8.84 11.01 35.62
CA ALA A 118 -7.72 10.96 36.57
C ALA A 118 -8.21 11.40 37.96
N PRO A 119 -8.17 10.53 38.98
CA PRO A 119 -8.63 10.91 40.31
C PRO A 119 -7.78 12.02 40.87
N VAL A 120 -8.44 13.06 41.36
CA VAL A 120 -7.85 14.21 42.07
C VAL A 120 -7.28 13.76 43.44
N CYS A 121 -6.41 12.76 43.41
CA CYS A 121 -5.84 12.17 44.64
C CYS A 121 -4.41 12.57 44.92
N LEU A 122 -3.86 13.60 44.28
CA LEU A 122 -2.48 14.05 44.52
C LEU A 122 -2.32 15.47 45.05
N LEU A 123 -3.35 16.00 45.67
CA LEU A 123 -3.28 17.32 46.35
C LEU A 123 -3.22 17.21 47.87
N TYR A 124 -2.73 16.09 48.43
CA TYR A 124 -2.52 15.99 49.86
C TYR A 124 -1.10 15.53 50.21
N THR A 125 -0.12 16.41 49.99
CA THR A 125 1.13 16.41 50.71
C THR A 125 1.41 17.83 51.16
N SER A 126 0.68 18.25 52.18
CA SER A 126 1.12 19.35 53.03
C SER A 126 2.29 18.83 53.88
N PRO A 127 3.48 19.36 53.76
CA PRO A 127 4.52 19.07 54.74
C PRO A 127 4.11 19.70 56.05
N SER A 128 3.88 18.89 57.07
CA SER A 128 3.72 19.33 58.43
C SER A 128 4.98 20.08 58.88
N PRO A 129 4.89 21.30 59.41
CA PRO A 129 6.04 21.96 60.00
C PRO A 129 6.38 21.20 61.31
N ARG A 130 7.48 20.47 61.30
CA ARG A 130 8.09 20.01 62.54
C ARG A 130 8.70 21.21 63.25
N ASP A 131 8.12 21.49 64.33
CA ASP A 131 8.69 22.35 65.36
C ASP A 131 10.16 22.03 65.64
N THR A 132 11.04 22.95 65.33
CA THR A 132 12.39 22.98 65.84
C THR A 132 12.31 23.66 67.16
N ASN A 133 12.25 22.89 68.21
CA ASN A 133 12.53 23.37 69.51
C ASN A 133 13.97 23.00 69.92
N GLU A 134 14.80 23.99 70.04
CA GLU A 134 16.09 24.04 70.72
C GLU A 134 17.27 23.31 70.14
#